data_d5f54c5a9f8189ab9020a3fffef04ae0
#
_entry.id   d5f54c5a9f8189ab9020a3fffef04ae0
#
_cell.length_a   1.000
_cell.length_b   1.000
_cell.length_c   1.000
_cell.angle_alpha   90.00
_cell.angle_beta   90.00
_cell.angle_gamma   90.00
#
_symmetry.space_group_name_H-M   'P 1'
#
loop_
_entity.id
_entity.type
_entity.pdbx_description
1 polymer ?
#
loop_
_entity_poly.entity_id
_entity_poly.type
_entity_poly.pdbx_seq_one_letter_code
_entity_poly.pdbx_strand_id
1 'polypeptide(L)'
;VLMVGALYGWRLGGITVLAWLLEAALGMPVLAGGKGGIAPFIGPTAGYLFAFPVGAMLMGWLAARGWNGTHPLRAFWAMLLCTTLIVLLGGAWLSALIGPAKGWQLGVLPFLIGDVLKSAMGAATLALWHTARSRLPRA
;
A
#
# COMPACT_ATOMS: atom_id res chain seq x y z
N VAL A 1 -3.78 2.91 -0.24
CA VAL A 1 -2.69 2.80 -1.23
C VAL A 1 -2.94 1.62 -2.17
N LEU A 2 -2.90 0.35 -1.71
CA LEU A 2 -3.01 -0.82 -2.59
C LEU A 2 -4.36 -0.93 -3.29
N MET A 3 -5.47 -0.62 -2.63
CA MET A 3 -6.82 -0.62 -3.23
C MET A 3 -6.92 0.32 -4.42
N VAL A 4 -6.28 1.47 -4.36
CA VAL A 4 -6.23 2.44 -5.47
C VAL A 4 -5.51 1.81 -6.67
N GLY A 5 -4.37 1.16 -6.45
CA GLY A 5 -3.67 0.39 -7.50
C GLY A 5 -4.53 -0.71 -8.10
N ALA A 6 -5.19 -1.52 -7.24
CA ALA A 6 -6.02 -2.64 -7.66
C ALA A 6 -7.24 -2.21 -8.51
N LEU A 7 -7.88 -1.08 -8.18
CA LEU A 7 -9.10 -0.60 -8.83
C LEU A 7 -8.82 0.25 -10.08
N TYR A 8 -7.82 1.11 -10.03
CA TYR A 8 -7.51 2.08 -11.10
C TYR A 8 -6.35 1.66 -12.00
N GLY A 9 -5.69 0.55 -11.67
CA GLY A 9 -4.54 0.05 -12.42
C GLY A 9 -3.22 0.74 -12.04
N TRP A 10 -2.11 0.24 -12.62
CA TRP A 10 -0.77 0.61 -12.18
C TRP A 10 -0.40 2.07 -12.45
N ARG A 11 -0.85 2.66 -13.58
CA ARG A 11 -0.56 4.07 -13.92
C ARG A 11 -1.30 5.05 -13.04
N LEU A 12 -2.64 4.95 -13.04
CA LEU A 12 -3.47 5.86 -12.26
C LEU A 12 -3.28 5.64 -10.76
N GLY A 13 -3.13 4.39 -10.31
CA GLY A 13 -2.85 4.07 -8.92
C GLY A 13 -1.54 4.70 -8.44
N GLY A 14 -0.47 4.58 -9.23
CA GLY A 14 0.81 5.22 -8.93
C GLY A 14 0.73 6.74 -8.90
N ILE A 15 0.11 7.36 -9.91
CA ILE A 15 -0.06 8.82 -10.00
C ILE A 15 -0.90 9.34 -8.83
N THR A 16 -1.98 8.67 -8.48
CA THR A 16 -2.84 9.07 -7.35
C THR A 16 -2.08 9.05 -6.03
N VAL A 17 -1.28 8.02 -5.79
CA VAL A 17 -0.46 7.93 -4.57
C VAL A 17 0.63 8.98 -4.57
N LEU A 18 1.26 9.27 -5.71
CA LEU A 18 2.24 10.36 -5.82
C LEU A 18 1.60 11.73 -5.57
N ALA A 19 0.42 11.99 -6.11
CA ALA A 19 -0.33 13.23 -5.86
C ALA A 19 -0.65 13.39 -4.37
N TRP A 20 -1.13 12.33 -3.71
CA TRP A 20 -1.38 12.32 -2.26
C TRP A 20 -0.11 12.60 -1.45
N LEU A 21 1.05 12.03 -1.83
CA LEU A 21 2.32 12.33 -1.18
C LEU A 21 2.78 13.77 -1.42
N LEU A 22 2.51 14.32 -2.60
CA LEU A 22 2.79 15.73 -2.90
C LEU A 22 1.94 16.67 -2.03
N GLU A 23 0.64 16.39 -1.89
CA GLU A 23 -0.24 17.14 -0.98
C GLU A 23 0.29 17.10 0.45
N ALA A 24 0.72 15.91 0.92
CA ALA A 24 1.35 15.76 2.23
C ALA A 24 2.62 16.63 2.36
N ALA A 25 3.50 16.62 1.35
CA ALA A 25 4.74 17.40 1.34
C ALA A 25 4.48 18.92 1.37
N LEU A 26 3.39 19.36 0.75
CA LEU A 26 2.94 20.76 0.79
C LEU A 26 2.35 21.18 2.14
N GLY A 27 2.29 20.29 3.11
CA GLY A 27 1.86 20.59 4.48
C GLY A 27 0.42 20.18 4.80
N MET A 28 -0.30 19.57 3.87
CA MET A 28 -1.66 19.08 4.17
C MET A 28 -1.60 17.91 5.15
N PRO A 29 -2.45 17.88 6.20
CA PRO A 29 -2.42 16.85 7.25
C PRO A 29 -3.11 15.55 6.78
N VAL A 30 -2.62 14.96 5.66
CA VAL A 30 -3.21 13.80 4.99
C VAL A 30 -2.49 12.48 5.29
N LEU A 31 -1.38 12.52 6.03
CA LEU A 31 -0.66 11.33 6.49
C LEU A 31 -1.24 10.82 7.82
N ALA A 32 -0.83 9.60 8.18
CA ALA A 32 -1.25 8.96 9.43
C ALA A 32 -0.97 9.85 10.65
N GLY A 33 -1.99 10.01 11.51
CA GLY A 33 -1.92 10.89 12.68
C GLY A 33 -2.03 12.39 12.35
N GLY A 34 -2.59 12.75 11.18
CA GLY A 34 -2.76 14.14 10.77
C GLY A 34 -1.45 14.86 10.46
N LYS A 35 -0.42 14.12 10.07
CA LYS A 35 0.90 14.67 9.75
C LYS A 35 0.95 15.16 8.31
N GLY A 36 1.76 16.18 8.07
CA GLY A 36 2.07 16.77 6.77
C GLY A 36 3.40 17.52 6.82
N GLY A 37 3.78 18.12 5.69
CA GLY A 37 5.07 18.81 5.54
C GLY A 37 6.21 17.86 5.18
N ILE A 38 7.42 18.39 5.14
CA ILE A 38 8.62 17.67 4.67
C ILE A 38 9.17 16.69 5.73
N ALA A 39 8.92 16.93 7.01
CA ALA A 39 9.49 16.13 8.09
C ALA A 39 9.26 14.62 7.98
N PRO A 40 8.07 14.10 7.62
CA PRO A 40 7.85 12.67 7.40
C PRO A 40 8.68 12.07 6.26
N PHE A 41 9.07 12.87 5.27
CA PHE A 41 9.82 12.43 4.08
C PHE A 41 11.35 12.35 4.30
N ILE A 42 11.86 12.91 5.40
CA ILE A 42 13.27 12.82 5.78
C ILE A 42 13.47 12.06 7.10
N GLY A 43 12.38 11.73 7.77
CA GLY A 43 12.36 11.01 9.05
C GLY A 43 12.32 9.50 8.92
N PRO A 44 12.05 8.80 10.03
CA PRO A 44 11.99 7.34 10.09
C PRO A 44 10.93 6.70 9.17
N THR A 45 9.89 7.44 8.82
CA THR A 45 8.78 6.96 7.98
C THR A 45 9.02 7.16 6.48
N ALA A 46 10.07 7.85 6.07
CA ALA A 46 10.34 8.21 4.69
C ALA A 46 10.39 7.00 3.75
N GLY A 47 11.07 5.92 4.16
CA GLY A 47 11.17 4.70 3.35
C GLY A 47 9.82 4.07 3.04
N TYR A 48 8.88 4.10 3.97
CA TYR A 48 7.51 3.61 3.75
C TYR A 48 6.75 4.51 2.78
N LEU A 49 6.88 5.84 2.91
CA LEU A 49 6.21 6.81 2.03
C LEU A 49 6.68 6.64 0.58
N PHE A 50 7.99 6.52 0.36
CA PHE A 50 8.56 6.28 -0.98
C PHE A 50 8.21 4.89 -1.54
N ALA A 51 7.97 3.90 -0.69
CA ALA A 51 7.54 2.58 -1.11
C ALA A 51 6.05 2.52 -1.53
N PHE A 52 5.20 3.45 -1.07
CA PHE A 52 3.77 3.43 -1.37
C PHE A 52 3.43 3.52 -2.87
N PRO A 53 4.01 4.42 -3.68
CA PRO A 53 3.77 4.44 -5.12
C PRO A 53 4.18 3.13 -5.79
N VAL A 54 5.32 2.57 -5.39
CA VAL A 54 5.83 1.29 -5.91
C VAL A 54 4.85 0.17 -5.60
N GLY A 55 4.36 0.08 -4.35
CA GLY A 55 3.36 -0.89 -3.94
C GLY A 55 2.04 -0.74 -4.70
N ALA A 56 1.56 0.49 -4.91
CA ALA A 56 0.35 0.76 -5.68
C ALA A 56 0.48 0.34 -7.15
N MET A 57 1.62 0.65 -7.77
CA MET A 57 1.91 0.27 -9.16
C MET A 57 2.01 -1.25 -9.31
N LEU A 58 2.72 -1.92 -8.41
CA LEU A 58 2.85 -3.38 -8.41
C LEU A 58 1.49 -4.05 -8.22
N MET A 59 0.69 -3.58 -7.27
CA MET A 59 -0.66 -4.11 -7.05
C MET A 59 -1.54 -3.94 -8.29
N GLY A 60 -1.50 -2.77 -8.94
CA GLY A 60 -2.25 -2.51 -10.16
C GLY A 60 -1.81 -3.40 -11.33
N TRP A 61 -0.52 -3.69 -11.45
CA TRP A 61 0.01 -4.59 -12.44
C TRP A 61 -0.40 -6.05 -12.18
N LEU A 62 -0.38 -6.51 -10.94
CA LEU A 62 -0.87 -7.84 -10.56
C LEU A 62 -2.38 -7.96 -10.78
N ALA A 63 -3.15 -6.92 -10.43
CA ALA A 63 -4.59 -6.90 -10.65
C ALA A 63 -4.96 -7.01 -12.14
N ALA A 64 -4.19 -6.36 -13.03
CA ALA A 64 -4.36 -6.48 -14.48
C ALA A 64 -4.08 -7.90 -15.00
N ARG A 65 -3.31 -8.70 -14.26
CA ARG A 65 -3.00 -10.11 -14.55
C ARG A 65 -3.98 -11.10 -13.93
N GLY A 66 -5.10 -10.62 -13.40
CA GLY A 66 -6.14 -11.45 -12.80
C GLY A 66 -5.97 -11.72 -11.30
N TRP A 67 -5.00 -11.06 -10.63
CA TRP A 67 -4.83 -11.12 -9.18
C TRP A 67 -5.71 -10.05 -8.51
N ASN A 68 -7.01 -10.11 -8.77
CA ASN A 68 -8.00 -9.11 -8.39
C ASN A 68 -9.24 -9.76 -7.74
N GLY A 69 -10.35 -9.01 -7.64
CA GLY A 69 -11.58 -9.48 -7.00
C GLY A 69 -12.26 -10.70 -7.63
N THR A 70 -11.87 -11.10 -8.84
CA THR A 70 -12.37 -12.33 -9.47
C THR A 70 -11.81 -13.59 -8.81
N HIS A 71 -10.61 -13.49 -8.24
CA HIS A 71 -9.91 -14.57 -7.58
C HIS A 71 -9.43 -14.12 -6.19
N PRO A 72 -10.27 -14.21 -5.15
CA PRO A 72 -9.97 -13.65 -3.83
C PRO A 72 -8.65 -14.12 -3.22
N LEU A 73 -8.31 -15.39 -3.41
CA LEU A 73 -7.06 -15.96 -2.90
C LEU A 73 -5.83 -15.35 -3.59
N ARG A 74 -5.89 -15.15 -4.92
CA ARG A 74 -4.82 -14.46 -5.65
C ARG A 74 -4.72 -12.99 -5.24
N ALA A 75 -5.86 -12.31 -5.03
CA ALA A 75 -5.89 -10.95 -4.53
C ALA A 75 -5.28 -10.84 -3.14
N PHE A 76 -5.53 -11.80 -2.25
CA PHE A 76 -4.90 -11.86 -0.93
C PHE A 76 -3.37 -11.94 -1.04
N TRP A 77 -2.84 -12.87 -1.85
CA TRP A 77 -1.40 -13.02 -2.04
C TRP A 77 -0.77 -11.80 -2.71
N ALA A 78 -1.45 -11.17 -3.67
CA ALA A 78 -0.98 -9.93 -4.28
C ALA A 78 -0.88 -8.80 -3.25
N MET A 79 -1.90 -8.62 -2.42
CA MET A 79 -1.88 -7.60 -1.37
C MET A 79 -0.82 -7.89 -0.32
N LEU A 80 -0.68 -9.15 0.11
CA LEU A 80 0.34 -9.54 1.08
C LEU A 80 1.75 -9.29 0.53
N LEU A 81 2.02 -9.64 -0.72
CA LEU A 81 3.30 -9.37 -1.37
C LEU A 81 3.59 -7.87 -1.46
N CYS A 82 2.60 -7.06 -1.84
CA CYS A 82 2.79 -5.61 -1.94
C CYS A 82 2.96 -4.94 -0.58
N THR A 83 2.22 -5.34 0.47
CA THR A 83 2.40 -4.82 1.83
C THR A 83 3.75 -5.24 2.39
N THR A 84 4.15 -6.49 2.23
CA THR A 84 5.47 -6.98 2.66
C THR A 84 6.60 -6.20 1.98
N LEU A 85 6.49 -5.94 0.67
CA LEU A 85 7.47 -5.11 -0.05
C LEU A 85 7.58 -3.70 0.55
N ILE A 86 6.45 -3.05 0.82
CA ILE A 86 6.42 -1.71 1.45
C ILE A 86 7.10 -1.75 2.82
N VAL A 87 6.77 -2.76 3.64
CA VAL A 87 7.33 -2.91 5.00
C VAL A 87 8.83 -3.20 4.94
N LEU A 88 9.29 -4.03 4.02
CA LEU A 88 10.72 -4.32 3.85
C LEU A 88 11.51 -3.09 3.39
N LEU A 89 11.01 -2.34 2.43
CA LEU A 89 11.66 -1.10 1.97
C LEU A 89 11.69 -0.04 3.09
N GLY A 90 10.56 0.13 3.79
CA GLY A 90 10.48 1.04 4.93
C GLY A 90 11.36 0.62 6.09
N GLY A 91 11.39 -0.67 6.41
CA GLY A 91 12.24 -1.26 7.46
C GLY A 91 13.74 -1.17 7.12
N ALA A 92 14.10 -1.34 5.85
CA ALA A 92 15.49 -1.14 5.38
C ALA A 92 15.93 0.31 5.58
N TRP A 93 15.08 1.27 5.21
CA TRP A 93 15.34 2.70 5.46
C TRP A 93 15.51 2.98 6.96
N LEU A 94 14.58 2.50 7.78
CA LEU A 94 14.65 2.68 9.23
C LEU A 94 15.90 2.02 9.82
N SER A 95 16.28 0.84 9.34
CA SER A 95 17.50 0.14 9.76
C SER A 95 18.77 0.94 9.45
N ALA A 96 18.80 1.67 8.33
CA ALA A 96 19.90 2.56 7.99
C ALA A 96 20.01 3.75 8.95
N LEU A 97 18.90 4.23 9.52
CA LEU A 97 18.87 5.36 10.44
C LEU A 97 19.20 4.99 11.89
N ILE A 98 18.65 3.88 12.40
CA ILE A 98 18.71 3.53 13.83
C ILE A 98 19.44 2.22 14.12
N GLY A 99 20.02 1.61 13.08
CA GLY A 99 20.74 0.33 13.15
C GLY A 99 19.84 -0.87 12.79
N PRO A 100 20.45 -1.96 12.26
CA PRO A 100 19.71 -3.07 11.67
C PRO A 100 18.83 -3.82 12.68
N ALA A 101 19.30 -4.08 13.89
CA ALA A 101 18.53 -4.82 14.90
C ALA A 101 17.27 -4.05 15.34
N LYS A 102 17.41 -2.76 15.67
CA LYS A 102 16.28 -1.92 16.07
C LYS A 102 15.34 -1.63 14.91
N GLY A 103 15.87 -1.38 13.72
CA GLY A 103 15.07 -1.15 12.51
C GLY A 103 14.19 -2.34 12.17
N TRP A 104 14.72 -3.56 12.29
CA TRP A 104 13.95 -4.77 12.09
C TRP A 104 12.86 -4.97 13.16
N GLN A 105 13.21 -4.83 14.43
CA GLN A 105 12.28 -5.00 15.54
C GLN A 105 11.13 -3.98 15.54
N LEU A 106 11.40 -2.74 15.20
CA LEU A 106 10.42 -1.65 15.25
C LEU A 106 9.75 -1.39 13.89
N GLY A 107 10.46 -1.67 12.79
CA GLY A 107 10.00 -1.34 11.44
C GLY A 107 9.37 -2.49 10.67
N VAL A 108 9.60 -3.75 11.07
CA VAL A 108 9.10 -4.92 10.33
C VAL A 108 8.21 -5.80 11.20
N LEU A 109 8.72 -6.29 12.34
CA LEU A 109 7.99 -7.27 13.15
C LEU A 109 6.57 -6.86 13.57
N PRO A 110 6.30 -5.60 14.02
CA PRO A 110 4.97 -5.22 14.42
C PRO A 110 3.96 -5.17 13.26
N PHE A 111 4.46 -5.00 12.03
CA PHE A 111 3.62 -4.87 10.85
C PHE A 111 3.20 -6.21 10.24
N LEU A 112 3.95 -7.30 10.46
CA LEU A 112 3.70 -8.60 9.85
C LEU A 112 2.29 -9.14 10.13
N ILE A 113 1.85 -9.10 11.39
CA ILE A 113 0.51 -9.56 11.78
C ILE A 113 -0.56 -8.65 11.18
N GLY A 114 -0.34 -7.33 11.25
CA GLY A 114 -1.25 -6.35 10.67
C GLY A 114 -1.36 -6.45 9.15
N ASP A 115 -0.28 -6.81 8.47
CA ASP A 115 -0.25 -6.96 7.02
C ASP A 115 -1.07 -8.16 6.54
N VAL A 116 -1.05 -9.28 7.25
CA VAL A 116 -1.91 -10.42 6.95
C VAL A 116 -3.39 -10.03 7.09
N LEU A 117 -3.74 -9.36 8.19
CA LEU A 117 -5.13 -8.93 8.45
C LEU A 117 -5.59 -7.90 7.40
N LYS A 118 -4.78 -6.88 7.11
CA LYS A 118 -5.08 -5.86 6.08
C LYS A 118 -5.22 -6.48 4.69
N SER A 119 -4.36 -7.44 4.35
CA SER A 119 -4.41 -8.15 3.07
C SER A 119 -5.67 -9.00 2.94
N ALA A 120 -6.10 -9.67 4.01
CA ALA A 120 -7.36 -10.42 4.04
C ALA A 120 -8.58 -9.50 3.87
N MET A 121 -8.61 -8.38 4.61
CA MET A 121 -9.68 -7.37 4.48
C MET A 121 -9.71 -6.74 3.08
N GLY A 122 -8.56 -6.40 2.53
CA GLY A 122 -8.44 -5.83 1.19
C GLY A 122 -8.91 -6.80 0.10
N ALA A 123 -8.50 -8.07 0.18
CA ALA A 123 -8.95 -9.10 -0.75
C ALA A 123 -10.47 -9.35 -0.65
N ALA A 124 -11.02 -9.39 0.55
CA ALA A 124 -12.46 -9.49 0.77
C ALA A 124 -13.21 -8.29 0.17
N THR A 125 -12.71 -7.09 0.37
CA THR A 125 -13.31 -5.86 -0.20
C THR A 125 -13.29 -5.89 -1.72
N LEU A 126 -12.19 -6.32 -2.35
CA LEU A 126 -12.12 -6.47 -3.81
C LEU A 126 -13.09 -7.52 -4.32
N ALA A 127 -13.24 -8.63 -3.64
CA ALA A 127 -14.20 -9.68 -4.01
C ALA A 127 -15.65 -9.19 -3.93
N LEU A 128 -16.00 -8.50 -2.85
CA LEU A 128 -17.32 -7.89 -2.66
C LEU A 128 -17.61 -6.82 -3.72
N TRP A 129 -16.66 -5.95 -3.99
CA TRP A 129 -16.76 -4.94 -5.03
C TRP A 129 -17.02 -5.56 -6.41
N HIS A 130 -16.26 -6.59 -6.75
CA HIS A 130 -16.42 -7.30 -8.03
C HIS A 130 -17.80 -7.96 -8.15
N THR A 131 -18.25 -8.62 -7.08
CA THR A 131 -19.58 -9.27 -7.04
C THR A 131 -20.70 -8.24 -7.12
N ALA A 132 -20.59 -7.12 -6.42
CA ALA A 132 -21.59 -6.05 -6.48
C ALA A 132 -21.67 -5.45 -7.89
N ARG A 133 -20.52 -5.19 -8.53
CA ARG A 133 -20.47 -4.63 -9.88
C ARG A 133 -21.00 -5.58 -10.95
N SER A 134 -20.83 -6.88 -10.78
CA SER A 134 -21.37 -7.89 -11.73
C SER A 134 -22.89 -8.04 -11.66
N ARG A 135 -23.51 -7.59 -10.56
CA ARG A 135 -24.99 -7.62 -10.37
C ARG A 135 -25.69 -6.37 -10.86
N LEU A 136 -24.97 -5.29 -11.16
CA LEU A 136 -25.56 -4.07 -11.72
C LEU A 136 -25.90 -4.32 -13.20
N PRO A 137 -27.15 -4.00 -13.66
CA PRO A 137 -27.50 -4.08 -15.07
C PRO A 137 -26.58 -3.14 -15.85
N ARG A 138 -26.03 -3.65 -16.93
CA ARG A 138 -25.28 -2.82 -17.89
C ARG A 138 -26.31 -1.91 -18.57
N ALA A 139 -26.30 -0.63 -18.21
CA ALA A 139 -27.05 0.38 -18.94
C ALA A 139 -26.47 0.55 -20.33
#